data_d589f2e9597c9a626ac8e58e7af513c1
#
_entry.id   d589f2e9597c9a626ac8e58e7af513c1
#
_cell.length_a   1.000
_cell.length_b   1.000
_cell.length_c   1.000
_cell.angle_alpha   90.00
_cell.angle_beta   90.00
_cell.angle_gamma   90.00
#
_symmetry.space_group_name_H-M   'P 1'
#
loop_
_entity.id
_entity.type
_entity.pdbx_description
1 polymer ?
#
loop_
_entity_poly.entity_id
_entity_poly.type
_entity_poly.pdbx_seq_one_letter_code
_entity_poly.pdbx_strand_id
1 'polypeptide(L)'
;MIKKCSNKSIVIAGAGLTGLMSAIKLRQLYPDKEIIVFDRAHHVGGMYSSLSYSQSVMFDYGMHIIYESCNKEIDDLYTKVMPKSEWHMYENNEKDIAGLFFNGRLQTYSHYIDLRTFSQKDRNIFTGSLMHMLDKPDSKSPNNVMDFLRNQFGCEIADVVHRPILHRMYGIDPEDLDVFAIKATALERVVLFDSAIMLDLMKSSKLRERLAFPDQLNLPPIRTNNQKALYPRKFGMVHFVDRLRSYLESIDVDVLTETDIQHIRQQRGRIKQITLNSKKSGIKNIAVDRLLWTVGWPLLSKQLNLDISDLKFQKGPEIIFVNLSFNRPLLMERLYYFYCYDDGFATFRVTNYSNYCPGAAQDGWFPLCVELWPSKIGKKRTVMEINECIELAVDELKRFGVIGVDHKLIFAKVENDVSEFPMPSLENKKSLKVIRSRVEDLEIKNLTVAGIMASDDLFFIPDILNDAFSKLHSL
;
A
#
# COMPACT_ATOMS: atom_id res chain seq x y z
N MET A 1 0.41 -20.37 46.89
CA MET A 1 0.43 -18.90 46.75
C MET A 1 -0.06 -18.57 45.37
N ILE A 2 -1.30 -18.17 45.23
CA ILE A 2 -1.87 -17.72 43.95
C ILE A 2 -1.25 -16.37 43.68
N LYS A 3 -0.33 -16.30 42.69
CA LYS A 3 0.13 -15.00 42.14
C LYS A 3 -1.10 -14.23 41.69
N LYS A 4 -1.45 -13.14 42.36
CA LYS A 4 -2.34 -12.11 41.84
C LYS A 4 -1.70 -11.59 40.55
N CYS A 5 -2.06 -12.19 39.41
CA CYS A 5 -1.82 -11.57 38.10
C CYS A 5 -2.45 -10.17 38.16
N SER A 6 -1.68 -9.14 37.87
CA SER A 6 -2.23 -7.81 37.68
C SER A 6 -3.21 -7.92 36.52
N ASN A 7 -4.51 -7.73 36.76
CA ASN A 7 -5.58 -7.75 35.74
C ASN A 7 -5.43 -6.64 34.68
N LYS A 8 -4.23 -6.45 34.11
CA LYS A 8 -3.95 -5.42 33.12
C LYS A 8 -3.51 -6.07 31.83
N SER A 9 -4.18 -5.70 30.76
CA SER A 9 -4.02 -6.26 29.44
C SER A 9 -3.06 -5.45 28.57
N ILE A 10 -2.41 -6.09 27.65
CA ILE A 10 -1.79 -5.44 26.49
C ILE A 10 -2.90 -5.25 25.46
N VAL A 11 -3.14 -4.01 25.06
CA VAL A 11 -4.21 -3.68 24.11
C VAL A 11 -3.62 -3.18 22.82
N ILE A 12 -4.14 -3.66 21.71
CA ILE A 12 -3.71 -3.29 20.35
C ILE A 12 -4.92 -2.69 19.63
N ALA A 13 -4.78 -1.43 19.23
CA ALA A 13 -5.77 -0.72 18.42
C ALA A 13 -5.47 -0.91 16.93
N GLY A 14 -6.37 -1.56 16.21
CA GLY A 14 -6.26 -1.89 14.80
C GLY A 14 -5.91 -3.36 14.57
N ALA A 15 -6.81 -4.08 13.87
CA ALA A 15 -6.64 -5.46 13.44
C ALA A 15 -6.18 -5.56 11.96
N GLY A 16 -5.44 -4.56 11.47
CA GLY A 16 -4.68 -4.64 10.23
C GLY A 16 -3.46 -5.58 10.40
N LEU A 17 -2.75 -5.86 9.31
CA LEU A 17 -1.62 -6.80 9.33
C LEU A 17 -0.57 -6.43 10.39
N THR A 18 -0.27 -5.15 10.56
CA THR A 18 0.67 -4.67 11.59
C THR A 18 0.22 -5.04 13.00
N GLY A 19 -1.04 -4.77 13.34
CA GLY A 19 -1.57 -5.09 14.68
C GLY A 19 -1.60 -6.59 14.95
N LEU A 20 -2.06 -7.39 13.98
CA LEU A 20 -2.14 -8.85 14.12
C LEU A 20 -0.75 -9.51 14.25
N MET A 21 0.21 -9.12 13.42
CA MET A 21 1.58 -9.63 13.50
C MET A 21 2.28 -9.20 14.80
N SER A 22 2.06 -7.95 15.23
CA SER A 22 2.55 -7.45 16.51
C SER A 22 1.95 -8.21 17.70
N ALA A 23 0.70 -8.65 17.63
CA ALA A 23 0.07 -9.43 18.67
C ALA A 23 0.77 -10.79 18.89
N ILE A 24 1.22 -11.44 17.80
CA ILE A 24 2.00 -12.68 17.91
C ILE A 24 3.33 -12.41 18.63
N LYS A 25 4.03 -11.36 18.24
CA LYS A 25 5.31 -10.97 18.88
C LYS A 25 5.11 -10.63 20.35
N LEU A 26 4.06 -9.89 20.70
CA LEU A 26 3.76 -9.52 22.07
C LEU A 26 3.38 -10.76 22.93
N ARG A 27 2.69 -11.76 22.36
CA ARG A 27 2.45 -13.03 23.06
C ARG A 27 3.74 -13.78 23.37
N GLN A 28 4.73 -13.73 22.46
CA GLN A 28 6.05 -14.33 22.69
C GLN A 28 6.82 -13.61 23.81
N LEU A 29 6.78 -12.26 23.83
CA LEU A 29 7.46 -11.45 24.83
C LEU A 29 6.76 -11.47 26.20
N TYR A 30 5.43 -11.63 26.23
CA TYR A 30 4.61 -11.55 27.43
C TYR A 30 3.63 -12.74 27.51
N PRO A 31 4.12 -13.97 27.75
CA PRO A 31 3.31 -15.19 27.68
C PRO A 31 2.15 -15.23 28.69
N ASP A 32 2.30 -14.56 29.83
CA ASP A 32 1.31 -14.57 30.94
C ASP A 32 0.34 -13.38 30.89
N LYS A 33 0.44 -12.50 29.89
CA LYS A 33 -0.42 -11.31 29.79
C LYS A 33 -1.64 -11.61 28.93
N GLU A 34 -2.78 -11.06 29.34
CA GLU A 34 -3.92 -10.94 28.45
C GLU A 34 -3.59 -9.98 27.31
N ILE A 35 -3.82 -10.38 26.06
CA ILE A 35 -3.60 -9.58 24.86
C ILE A 35 -4.91 -9.45 24.10
N ILE A 36 -5.32 -8.22 23.82
CA ILE A 36 -6.58 -7.89 23.16
C ILE A 36 -6.28 -7.02 21.95
N VAL A 37 -6.68 -7.50 20.77
CA VAL A 37 -6.69 -6.71 19.52
C VAL A 37 -8.14 -6.28 19.28
N PHE A 38 -8.37 -5.02 18.93
CA PHE A 38 -9.71 -4.58 18.55
C PHE A 38 -9.70 -3.75 17.25
N ASP A 39 -10.79 -3.86 16.50
CA ASP A 39 -11.02 -3.07 15.28
C ASP A 39 -12.51 -2.77 15.10
N ARG A 40 -12.80 -1.60 14.52
CA ARG A 40 -14.17 -1.19 14.18
C ARG A 40 -14.77 -1.96 13.00
N ALA A 41 -13.91 -2.50 12.12
CA ALA A 41 -14.33 -3.29 10.97
C ALA A 41 -14.94 -4.64 11.42
N HIS A 42 -15.79 -5.21 10.58
CA HIS A 42 -16.37 -6.54 10.82
C HIS A 42 -15.38 -7.67 10.48
N HIS A 43 -14.35 -7.38 9.72
CA HIS A 43 -13.27 -8.31 9.36
C HIS A 43 -11.91 -7.79 9.86
N VAL A 44 -10.93 -8.67 9.91
CA VAL A 44 -9.54 -8.35 10.22
C VAL A 44 -8.70 -8.26 8.93
N GLY A 45 -7.46 -7.77 9.04
CA GLY A 45 -6.51 -7.72 7.92
C GLY A 45 -6.38 -6.34 7.27
N GLY A 46 -7.34 -5.43 7.47
CA GLY A 46 -7.33 -4.12 6.81
C GLY A 46 -7.34 -4.29 5.28
N MET A 47 -6.41 -3.64 4.58
CA MET A 47 -6.27 -3.75 3.11
C MET A 47 -5.83 -5.14 2.61
N TYR A 48 -5.39 -6.02 3.50
CA TYR A 48 -5.07 -7.43 3.20
C TYR A 48 -6.26 -8.37 3.42
N SER A 49 -7.45 -7.86 3.76
CA SER A 49 -8.68 -8.63 3.65
C SER A 49 -9.15 -8.67 2.19
N SER A 50 -10.13 -9.52 1.89
CA SER A 50 -10.75 -9.58 0.57
C SER A 50 -12.22 -9.20 0.65
N LEU A 51 -12.74 -8.65 -0.44
CA LEU A 51 -14.16 -8.37 -0.63
C LEU A 51 -14.87 -9.67 -1.01
N SER A 52 -15.80 -10.14 -0.18
CA SER A 52 -16.56 -11.36 -0.42
C SER A 52 -17.99 -11.03 -0.84
N TYR A 53 -18.37 -11.43 -2.05
CA TYR A 53 -19.72 -11.23 -2.59
C TYR A 53 -20.60 -12.49 -2.49
N SER A 54 -19.95 -13.66 -2.36
CA SER A 54 -20.58 -14.94 -2.04
C SER A 54 -19.53 -15.92 -1.49
N GLN A 55 -19.91 -17.15 -1.17
CA GLN A 55 -18.97 -18.18 -0.71
C GLN A 55 -17.85 -18.49 -1.73
N SER A 56 -18.09 -18.27 -3.02
CA SER A 56 -17.15 -18.57 -4.10
C SER A 56 -16.64 -17.36 -4.86
N VAL A 57 -17.19 -16.16 -4.62
CA VAL A 57 -16.83 -14.94 -5.35
C VAL A 57 -16.21 -13.95 -4.41
N MET A 58 -14.92 -13.75 -4.56
CA MET A 58 -14.13 -12.78 -3.78
C MET A 58 -13.15 -12.02 -4.68
N PHE A 59 -12.71 -10.85 -4.20
CA PHE A 59 -11.70 -10.03 -4.84
C PHE A 59 -10.86 -9.36 -3.76
N ASP A 60 -9.56 -9.20 -3.99
CA ASP A 60 -8.73 -8.36 -3.15
C ASP A 60 -8.94 -6.87 -3.48
N TYR A 61 -8.48 -5.98 -2.63
CA TYR A 61 -8.48 -4.53 -2.86
C TYR A 61 -7.37 -4.13 -3.87
N GLY A 62 -7.49 -4.58 -5.13
CA GLY A 62 -6.45 -4.42 -6.14
C GLY A 62 -5.25 -5.34 -5.87
N MET A 63 -4.05 -4.88 -6.22
CA MET A 63 -2.82 -5.67 -6.11
C MET A 63 -2.28 -5.67 -4.68
N HIS A 64 -2.34 -6.80 -4.00
CA HIS A 64 -1.77 -7.01 -2.67
C HIS A 64 -0.98 -8.32 -2.61
N ILE A 65 0.35 -8.23 -2.71
CA ILE A 65 1.30 -9.32 -2.49
C ILE A 65 2.12 -8.99 -1.25
N ILE A 66 2.47 -9.99 -0.45
CA ILE A 66 3.37 -9.84 0.70
C ILE A 66 4.80 -10.04 0.21
N TYR A 67 5.67 -9.08 0.50
CA TYR A 67 7.11 -9.22 0.31
C TYR A 67 7.77 -9.63 1.62
N GLU A 68 8.82 -10.47 1.54
CA GLU A 68 9.69 -10.74 2.69
C GLU A 68 10.25 -9.43 3.24
N SER A 69 10.35 -9.35 4.56
CA SER A 69 10.82 -8.15 5.26
C SER A 69 12.36 -8.07 5.36
N CYS A 70 13.06 -9.10 4.90
CA CYS A 70 14.49 -9.32 5.15
C CYS A 70 14.83 -9.41 6.66
N ASN A 71 13.82 -9.61 7.49
CA ASN A 71 13.92 -9.90 8.92
C ASN A 71 13.38 -11.30 9.16
N LYS A 72 14.30 -12.22 9.48
CA LYS A 72 13.95 -13.64 9.64
C LYS A 72 12.84 -13.88 10.65
N GLU A 73 12.77 -13.08 11.71
CA GLU A 73 11.74 -13.21 12.74
C GLU A 73 10.33 -12.93 12.18
N ILE A 74 10.20 -11.92 11.34
CA ILE A 74 8.94 -11.55 10.69
C ILE A 74 8.61 -12.58 9.59
N ASP A 75 9.59 -12.92 8.75
CA ASP A 75 9.39 -13.78 7.59
C ASP A 75 9.03 -15.23 7.99
N ASP A 76 9.62 -15.73 9.08
CA ASP A 76 9.25 -17.03 9.64
C ASP A 76 7.78 -17.07 10.12
N LEU A 77 7.19 -15.96 10.54
CA LEU A 77 5.80 -15.91 10.97
C LEU A 77 4.82 -16.17 9.81
N TYR A 78 5.12 -15.72 8.59
CA TYR A 78 4.27 -15.98 7.43
C TYR A 78 4.07 -17.48 7.23
N THR A 79 5.15 -18.25 7.30
CA THR A 79 5.11 -19.70 7.08
C THR A 79 4.71 -20.48 8.33
N LYS A 80 4.83 -19.90 9.52
CA LYS A 80 4.33 -20.45 10.78
C LYS A 80 2.80 -20.37 10.85
N VAL A 81 2.24 -19.27 10.40
CA VAL A 81 0.78 -19.03 10.39
C VAL A 81 0.10 -19.83 9.27
N MET A 82 0.70 -19.84 8.09
CA MET A 82 0.18 -20.58 6.94
C MET A 82 1.33 -21.40 6.31
N PRO A 83 1.19 -22.74 6.18
CA PRO A 83 2.26 -23.62 5.69
C PRO A 83 2.78 -23.21 4.31
N LYS A 84 4.07 -23.42 4.05
CA LYS A 84 4.69 -23.10 2.74
C LYS A 84 3.96 -23.71 1.55
N SER A 85 3.33 -24.90 1.72
CA SER A 85 2.54 -25.55 0.69
C SER A 85 1.28 -24.79 0.28
N GLU A 86 0.80 -23.85 1.12
CA GLU A 86 -0.37 -23.03 0.84
C GLU A 86 0.00 -21.67 0.21
N TRP A 87 1.31 -21.40 0.00
CA TRP A 87 1.81 -20.18 -0.64
C TRP A 87 2.27 -20.42 -2.07
N HIS A 88 1.97 -19.47 -2.97
CA HIS A 88 2.82 -19.18 -4.11
C HIS A 88 3.97 -18.32 -3.61
N MET A 89 5.19 -18.72 -3.90
CA MET A 89 6.42 -17.99 -3.56
C MET A 89 7.10 -17.57 -4.84
N TYR A 90 7.18 -16.28 -5.08
CA TYR A 90 7.79 -15.71 -6.27
C TYR A 90 9.20 -15.23 -5.95
N GLU A 91 10.12 -15.57 -6.81
CA GLU A 91 11.55 -15.27 -6.65
C GLU A 91 12.07 -14.51 -7.87
N ASN A 92 13.18 -13.82 -7.70
CA ASN A 92 13.87 -13.12 -8.78
C ASN A 92 12.94 -12.15 -9.55
N ASN A 93 12.87 -12.31 -10.86
CA ASN A 93 12.14 -11.44 -11.77
C ASN A 93 10.62 -11.72 -11.81
N GLU A 94 10.16 -12.75 -11.10
CA GLU A 94 8.74 -13.11 -11.03
C GLU A 94 8.01 -12.51 -9.82
N LYS A 95 8.71 -11.78 -8.96
CA LYS A 95 8.12 -11.18 -7.75
C LYS A 95 7.06 -10.12 -8.05
N ASP A 96 7.30 -9.37 -9.11
CA ASP A 96 6.49 -8.22 -9.46
C ASP A 96 6.60 -7.96 -10.97
N ILE A 97 5.63 -8.47 -11.72
CA ILE A 97 5.57 -8.29 -13.18
C ILE A 97 4.53 -7.23 -13.47
N ALA A 98 4.98 -5.99 -13.55
CA ALA A 98 4.13 -4.84 -13.71
C ALA A 98 4.33 -4.14 -15.06
N GLY A 99 3.26 -3.53 -15.57
CA GLY A 99 3.26 -2.75 -16.80
C GLY A 99 2.92 -1.28 -16.57
N LEU A 100 2.93 -0.55 -17.66
CA LEU A 100 2.56 0.85 -17.71
C LEU A 100 1.80 1.16 -18.99
N PHE A 101 0.63 1.78 -18.90
CA PHE A 101 -0.01 2.42 -20.04
C PHE A 101 0.39 3.89 -20.06
N PHE A 102 1.15 4.26 -21.08
CA PHE A 102 1.68 5.62 -21.23
C PHE A 102 1.92 5.96 -22.71
N ASN A 103 1.65 7.20 -23.11
CA ASN A 103 1.70 7.66 -24.50
C ASN A 103 0.89 6.77 -25.46
N GLY A 104 -0.32 6.37 -25.04
CA GLY A 104 -1.26 5.56 -25.82
C GLY A 104 -0.84 4.10 -26.05
N ARG A 105 0.11 3.57 -25.27
CA ARG A 105 0.63 2.20 -25.43
C ARG A 105 0.71 1.46 -24.08
N LEU A 106 0.31 0.20 -24.09
CA LEU A 106 0.57 -0.72 -22.98
C LEU A 106 1.98 -1.28 -23.10
N GLN A 107 2.80 -0.94 -22.14
CA GLN A 107 4.19 -1.35 -21.99
C GLN A 107 4.24 -2.56 -21.07
N THR A 108 4.59 -3.74 -21.60
CA THR A 108 4.58 -5.02 -20.85
C THR A 108 5.94 -5.41 -20.28
N TYR A 109 7.00 -4.79 -20.74
CA TYR A 109 8.40 -5.12 -20.41
C TYR A 109 8.96 -4.34 -19.22
N SER A 110 8.28 -3.31 -18.75
CA SER A 110 8.68 -2.49 -17.62
C SER A 110 7.52 -1.63 -17.14
N HIS A 111 7.44 -1.36 -15.85
CA HIS A 111 6.50 -0.40 -15.26
C HIS A 111 7.09 1.02 -15.10
N TYR A 112 8.37 1.19 -15.43
CA TYR A 112 9.02 2.51 -15.43
C TYR A 112 8.73 3.26 -16.74
N ILE A 113 8.69 4.58 -16.66
CA ILE A 113 8.44 5.42 -17.83
C ILE A 113 9.56 5.21 -18.87
N ASP A 114 9.15 4.85 -20.08
CA ASP A 114 10.07 4.65 -21.20
C ASP A 114 10.17 5.91 -22.08
N LEU A 115 11.26 6.65 -21.91
CA LEU A 115 11.54 7.86 -22.67
C LEU A 115 11.87 7.58 -24.15
N ARG A 116 12.14 6.34 -24.54
CA ARG A 116 12.34 5.95 -25.94
C ARG A 116 11.06 6.09 -26.78
N THR A 117 9.89 6.16 -26.13
CA THR A 117 8.59 6.35 -26.80
C THR A 117 8.38 7.79 -27.28
N PHE A 118 9.21 8.75 -26.83
CA PHE A 118 9.15 10.14 -27.25
C PHE A 118 9.87 10.38 -28.59
N SER A 119 9.66 11.56 -29.18
CA SER A 119 10.35 11.96 -30.41
C SER A 119 11.87 11.96 -30.25
N GLN A 120 12.62 11.79 -31.35
CA GLN A 120 14.10 11.87 -31.30
C GLN A 120 14.58 13.20 -30.73
N LYS A 121 13.89 14.31 -31.04
CA LYS A 121 14.20 15.63 -30.50
C LYS A 121 14.09 15.65 -28.96
N ASP A 122 12.98 15.16 -28.44
CA ASP A 122 12.73 15.14 -26.99
C ASP A 122 13.71 14.21 -26.28
N ARG A 123 13.99 13.03 -26.86
CA ARG A 123 14.99 12.10 -26.33
C ARG A 123 16.38 12.71 -26.20
N ASN A 124 16.80 13.51 -27.20
CA ASN A 124 18.08 14.21 -27.15
C ASN A 124 18.10 15.26 -26.03
N ILE A 125 17.00 16.00 -25.84
CA ILE A 125 16.82 16.96 -24.74
C ILE A 125 16.89 16.24 -23.40
N PHE A 126 16.12 15.15 -23.22
CA PHE A 126 16.10 14.37 -21.99
C PHE A 126 17.47 13.77 -21.65
N THR A 127 18.18 13.27 -22.65
CA THR A 127 19.54 12.74 -22.45
C THR A 127 20.48 13.86 -22.00
N GLY A 128 20.44 15.02 -22.64
CA GLY A 128 21.24 16.18 -22.25
C GLY A 128 20.93 16.66 -20.83
N SER A 129 19.64 16.74 -20.48
CA SER A 129 19.18 17.09 -19.14
C SER A 129 19.74 16.15 -18.07
N LEU A 130 19.59 14.84 -18.27
CA LEU A 130 20.12 13.84 -17.35
C LEU A 130 21.64 13.92 -17.21
N MET A 131 22.38 14.05 -18.31
CA MET A 131 23.86 14.14 -18.29
C MET A 131 24.33 15.38 -17.55
N HIS A 132 23.66 16.52 -17.75
CA HIS A 132 23.97 17.75 -17.03
C HIS A 132 23.82 17.60 -15.51
N MET A 133 22.86 16.79 -15.06
CA MET A 133 22.67 16.55 -13.61
C MET A 133 23.78 15.70 -12.99
N LEU A 134 24.52 14.89 -13.77
CA LEU A 134 25.61 14.08 -13.26
C LEU A 134 26.83 14.90 -12.83
N ASP A 135 27.03 16.05 -13.47
CA ASP A 135 28.15 16.96 -13.19
C ASP A 135 27.87 17.89 -12.00
N LYS A 136 26.62 17.96 -11.55
CA LYS A 136 26.28 18.78 -10.40
C LYS A 136 26.71 18.09 -9.10
N PRO A 137 27.22 18.85 -8.12
CA PRO A 137 27.43 18.32 -6.78
C PRO A 137 26.08 17.88 -6.18
N ASP A 138 26.11 16.87 -5.32
CA ASP A 138 24.91 16.42 -4.62
C ASP A 138 24.24 17.62 -3.95
N SER A 139 22.99 17.87 -4.33
CA SER A 139 22.24 19.03 -3.87
C SER A 139 21.81 18.85 -2.41
N LYS A 140 21.46 19.98 -1.77
CA LYS A 140 20.79 19.96 -0.46
C LYS A 140 19.56 19.03 -0.50
N SER A 141 19.16 18.52 0.64
CA SER A 141 17.92 17.74 0.76
C SER A 141 16.77 18.45 0.04
N PRO A 142 16.02 17.77 -0.83
CA PRO A 142 14.92 18.36 -1.59
C PRO A 142 13.81 18.82 -0.65
N ASN A 143 13.18 19.97 -0.94
CA ASN A 143 12.08 20.50 -0.14
C ASN A 143 10.75 19.83 -0.50
N ASN A 144 10.61 19.37 -1.74
CA ASN A 144 9.40 18.77 -2.30
C ASN A 144 9.76 17.73 -3.37
N VAL A 145 8.75 17.06 -3.92
CA VAL A 145 8.95 16.01 -4.93
C VAL A 145 9.52 16.57 -6.25
N MET A 146 9.16 17.80 -6.63
CA MET A 146 9.67 18.38 -7.87
C MET A 146 11.15 18.77 -7.75
N ASP A 147 11.59 19.29 -6.61
CA ASP A 147 13.00 19.49 -6.33
C ASP A 147 13.78 18.17 -6.44
N PHE A 148 13.24 17.10 -5.86
CA PHE A 148 13.84 15.77 -5.95
C PHE A 148 13.96 15.32 -7.42
N LEU A 149 12.88 15.38 -8.19
CA LEU A 149 12.85 14.90 -9.56
C LEU A 149 13.75 15.73 -10.48
N ARG A 150 13.80 17.06 -10.30
CA ARG A 150 14.72 17.93 -11.03
C ARG A 150 16.17 17.64 -10.70
N ASN A 151 16.48 17.32 -9.44
CA ASN A 151 17.82 16.90 -9.02
C ASN A 151 18.21 15.53 -9.58
N GLN A 152 17.22 14.64 -9.76
CA GLN A 152 17.44 13.32 -10.34
C GLN A 152 17.60 13.35 -11.87
N PHE A 153 16.74 14.07 -12.58
CA PHE A 153 16.56 13.92 -14.02
C PHE A 153 16.79 15.20 -14.82
N GLY A 154 16.88 16.36 -14.14
CA GLY A 154 16.83 17.68 -14.76
C GLY A 154 15.41 18.19 -14.98
N CYS A 155 15.31 19.50 -15.28
CA CYS A 155 14.03 20.18 -15.39
C CYS A 155 13.19 19.63 -16.55
N GLU A 156 13.79 19.30 -17.67
CA GLU A 156 13.11 18.89 -18.89
C GLU A 156 12.34 17.57 -18.69
N ILE A 157 12.94 16.58 -18.04
CA ILE A 157 12.27 15.32 -17.72
C ILE A 157 11.26 15.54 -16.57
N ALA A 158 11.66 16.23 -15.51
CA ALA A 158 10.81 16.43 -14.35
C ALA A 158 9.53 17.19 -14.69
N ASP A 159 9.63 18.30 -15.43
CA ASP A 159 8.48 19.17 -15.71
C ASP A 159 7.63 18.65 -16.87
N VAL A 160 8.22 18.00 -17.89
CA VAL A 160 7.48 17.48 -19.05
C VAL A 160 6.83 16.13 -18.78
N VAL A 161 7.49 15.27 -18.01
CA VAL A 161 7.05 13.87 -17.82
C VAL A 161 6.43 13.66 -16.45
N HIS A 162 7.13 13.99 -15.37
CA HIS A 162 6.69 13.65 -14.01
C HIS A 162 5.61 14.59 -13.48
N ARG A 163 5.74 15.91 -13.71
CA ARG A 163 4.77 16.92 -13.23
C ARG A 163 3.33 16.62 -13.64
N PRO A 164 3.00 16.35 -14.92
CA PRO A 164 1.64 16.03 -15.33
C PRO A 164 1.09 14.79 -14.64
N ILE A 165 1.92 13.75 -14.49
CA ILE A 165 1.55 12.47 -13.83
C ILE A 165 1.21 12.73 -12.37
N LEU A 166 2.07 13.42 -11.62
CA LEU A 166 1.85 13.73 -10.21
C LEU A 166 0.62 14.61 -10.00
N HIS A 167 0.46 15.65 -10.84
CA HIS A 167 -0.75 16.48 -10.79
C HIS A 167 -2.02 15.67 -11.06
N ARG A 168 -1.97 14.77 -12.05
CA ARG A 168 -3.08 13.84 -12.33
C ARG A 168 -3.40 12.95 -11.14
N MET A 169 -2.40 12.43 -10.46
CA MET A 169 -2.59 11.48 -9.35
C MET A 169 -3.17 12.16 -8.10
N TYR A 170 -2.63 13.30 -7.73
CA TYR A 170 -2.93 13.92 -6.43
C TYR A 170 -3.87 15.13 -6.52
N GLY A 171 -4.06 15.69 -7.71
CA GLY A 171 -4.99 16.82 -7.93
C GLY A 171 -4.55 18.16 -7.35
N ILE A 172 -3.29 18.28 -6.88
CA ILE A 172 -2.68 19.50 -6.38
C ILE A 172 -1.39 19.81 -7.16
N ASP A 173 -0.82 21.00 -6.97
CA ASP A 173 0.48 21.33 -7.56
C ASP A 173 1.55 20.37 -7.00
N PRO A 174 2.33 19.69 -7.86
CA PRO A 174 3.42 18.82 -7.41
C PRO A 174 4.49 19.50 -6.56
N GLU A 175 4.64 20.83 -6.62
CA GLU A 175 5.51 21.59 -5.69
C GLU A 175 5.02 21.51 -4.23
N ASP A 176 3.73 21.23 -4.00
CA ASP A 176 3.15 21.06 -2.67
C ASP A 176 3.22 19.61 -2.17
N LEU A 177 3.75 18.68 -2.97
CA LEU A 177 3.91 17.28 -2.60
C LEU A 177 5.27 17.00 -1.97
N ASP A 178 5.28 16.17 -0.94
CA ASP A 178 6.50 15.59 -0.36
C ASP A 178 7.14 14.57 -1.30
N VAL A 179 8.43 14.32 -1.15
CA VAL A 179 9.16 13.28 -1.89
C VAL A 179 8.51 11.90 -1.77
N PHE A 180 7.79 11.66 -0.68
CA PHE A 180 7.02 10.43 -0.47
C PHE A 180 5.99 10.15 -1.57
N ALA A 181 5.54 11.16 -2.31
CA ALA A 181 4.57 11.02 -3.39
C ALA A 181 4.98 10.01 -4.49
N ILE A 182 6.27 9.79 -4.68
CA ILE A 182 6.76 8.83 -5.70
C ILE A 182 6.88 7.39 -5.17
N LYS A 183 6.77 7.15 -3.85
CA LYS A 183 6.92 5.78 -3.30
C LYS A 183 5.82 4.82 -3.73
N ALA A 184 4.62 5.33 -3.97
CA ALA A 184 3.49 4.54 -4.44
C ALA A 184 3.48 4.31 -5.97
N THR A 185 4.54 4.74 -6.66
CA THR A 185 4.61 4.78 -8.12
C THR A 185 6.00 4.36 -8.58
N ALA A 186 6.14 4.10 -9.87
CA ALA A 186 7.44 3.79 -10.48
C ALA A 186 8.08 5.05 -11.11
N LEU A 187 8.05 6.18 -10.40
CA LEU A 187 8.53 7.46 -10.91
C LEU A 187 9.98 7.77 -10.53
N GLU A 188 10.61 6.95 -9.71
CA GLU A 188 11.99 7.16 -9.27
C GLU A 188 13.06 6.81 -10.30
N ARG A 189 12.67 6.17 -11.41
CA ARG A 189 13.57 5.80 -12.51
C ARG A 189 12.89 5.93 -13.85
N VAL A 190 13.72 6.03 -14.92
CA VAL A 190 13.25 6.07 -16.31
C VAL A 190 14.07 5.12 -17.18
N VAL A 191 13.44 4.57 -18.22
CA VAL A 191 14.13 3.84 -19.29
C VAL A 191 14.54 4.87 -20.37
N LEU A 192 15.81 4.90 -20.72
CA LEU A 192 16.33 5.90 -21.68
C LEU A 192 16.94 5.27 -22.93
N PHE A 193 17.57 4.10 -22.79
CA PHE A 193 18.26 3.39 -23.87
C PHE A 193 17.91 1.91 -23.89
N ASP A 194 18.37 1.20 -24.91
CA ASP A 194 18.23 -0.24 -25.03
C ASP A 194 19.10 -1.00 -24.02
N SER A 195 18.76 -2.26 -23.78
CA SER A 195 19.34 -3.10 -22.73
C SER A 195 20.89 -3.12 -22.73
N ALA A 196 21.51 -3.17 -23.91
CA ALA A 196 22.97 -3.21 -24.03
C ALA A 196 23.63 -1.93 -23.49
N ILE A 197 23.11 -0.77 -23.88
CA ILE A 197 23.60 0.54 -23.41
C ILE A 197 23.28 0.69 -21.91
N MET A 198 22.08 0.28 -21.48
CA MET A 198 21.68 0.39 -20.08
C MET A 198 22.58 -0.44 -19.17
N LEU A 199 23.03 -1.64 -19.57
CA LEU A 199 23.99 -2.44 -18.81
C LEU A 199 25.30 -1.70 -18.54
N ASP A 200 25.82 -0.97 -19.54
CA ASP A 200 27.04 -0.18 -19.37
C ASP A 200 26.83 1.04 -18.48
N LEU A 201 25.74 1.76 -18.68
CA LEU A 201 25.41 2.94 -17.87
C LEU A 201 25.18 2.61 -16.40
N MET A 202 24.56 1.46 -16.10
CA MET A 202 24.30 1.00 -14.73
C MET A 202 25.55 0.63 -13.93
N LYS A 203 26.74 0.55 -14.55
CA LYS A 203 28.01 0.44 -13.84
C LYS A 203 28.29 1.69 -13.00
N SER A 204 27.84 2.84 -13.43
CA SER A 204 27.83 4.06 -12.63
C SER A 204 26.74 4.02 -11.57
N SER A 205 27.07 4.20 -10.28
CA SER A 205 26.11 4.26 -9.19
C SER A 205 25.09 5.39 -9.38
N LYS A 206 25.56 6.58 -9.77
CA LYS A 206 24.70 7.74 -10.04
C LYS A 206 23.67 7.50 -11.14
N LEU A 207 24.06 6.84 -12.22
CA LEU A 207 23.14 6.49 -13.32
C LEU A 207 22.21 5.34 -12.92
N ARG A 208 22.74 4.36 -12.20
CA ARG A 208 21.94 3.22 -11.73
C ARG A 208 20.76 3.63 -10.85
N GLU A 209 20.90 4.66 -10.03
CA GLU A 209 19.80 5.19 -9.21
C GLU A 209 18.70 5.86 -10.01
N ARG A 210 19.01 6.39 -11.21
CA ARG A 210 18.12 7.15 -12.09
C ARG A 210 17.51 6.35 -13.22
N LEU A 211 18.18 5.29 -13.64
CA LEU A 211 17.82 4.53 -14.82
C LEU A 211 17.19 3.18 -14.46
N ALA A 212 16.12 2.81 -15.16
CA ALA A 212 15.47 1.53 -15.09
C ALA A 212 15.88 0.62 -16.25
N PHE A 213 16.01 -0.68 -15.99
CA PHE A 213 16.30 -1.65 -17.05
C PHE A 213 15.05 -1.94 -17.87
N PRO A 214 15.12 -1.97 -19.21
CA PRO A 214 13.95 -2.06 -20.09
C PRO A 214 13.44 -3.50 -20.31
N ASP A 215 13.80 -4.43 -19.44
CA ASP A 215 13.36 -5.83 -19.51
C ASP A 215 13.27 -6.41 -18.10
N GLN A 216 12.05 -6.36 -17.53
CA GLN A 216 11.81 -6.82 -16.16
C GLN A 216 11.94 -8.33 -15.98
N LEU A 217 11.81 -9.11 -17.05
CA LEU A 217 11.94 -10.57 -16.99
C LEU A 217 13.40 -11.04 -17.06
N ASN A 218 14.30 -10.19 -17.57
CA ASN A 218 15.73 -10.46 -17.69
C ASN A 218 16.58 -9.39 -17.00
N LEU A 219 16.21 -9.04 -15.75
CA LEU A 219 16.97 -8.07 -14.98
C LEU A 219 18.42 -8.51 -14.76
N PRO A 220 19.40 -7.61 -14.93
CA PRO A 220 20.79 -7.92 -14.61
C PRO A 220 20.98 -8.14 -13.10
N PRO A 221 21.99 -8.94 -12.67
CA PRO A 221 22.23 -9.24 -11.25
C PRO A 221 22.31 -8.02 -10.34
N ILE A 222 22.75 -6.88 -10.86
CA ILE A 222 22.84 -5.62 -10.12
C ILE A 222 21.45 -5.04 -9.79
N ARG A 223 20.37 -5.53 -10.39
CA ARG A 223 18.96 -5.13 -10.20
C ARG A 223 18.12 -6.20 -9.50
N THR A 224 18.67 -7.36 -9.27
CA THR A 224 17.97 -8.44 -8.56
C THR A 224 18.33 -8.43 -7.08
N ASN A 225 17.45 -8.95 -6.26
CA ASN A 225 17.66 -9.23 -4.85
C ASN A 225 17.03 -10.60 -4.51
N ASN A 226 17.40 -11.18 -3.37
CA ASN A 226 16.91 -12.47 -2.93
C ASN A 226 15.58 -12.42 -2.16
N GLN A 227 14.98 -11.24 -2.02
CA GLN A 227 13.69 -11.09 -1.37
C GLN A 227 12.62 -11.83 -2.17
N LYS A 228 11.74 -12.55 -1.50
CA LYS A 228 10.62 -13.25 -2.12
C LYS A 228 9.33 -12.47 -1.97
N ALA A 229 8.38 -12.76 -2.86
CA ALA A 229 7.00 -12.32 -2.70
C ALA A 229 6.10 -13.54 -2.49
N LEU A 230 5.06 -13.39 -1.70
CA LEU A 230 4.17 -14.45 -1.27
C LEU A 230 2.71 -14.08 -1.54
N TYR A 231 1.96 -15.03 -2.09
CA TYR A 231 0.51 -14.92 -2.24
C TYR A 231 -0.14 -16.27 -1.95
N PRO A 232 -1.33 -16.35 -1.31
CA PRO A 232 -2.00 -17.62 -1.06
C PRO A 232 -2.27 -18.40 -2.36
N ARG A 233 -2.08 -19.74 -2.35
CA ARG A 233 -2.42 -20.58 -3.51
C ARG A 233 -3.91 -20.58 -3.83
N LYS A 234 -4.74 -20.51 -2.80
CA LYS A 234 -6.16 -20.23 -2.95
C LYS A 234 -6.35 -18.73 -3.10
N PHE A 235 -7.10 -18.31 -4.12
CA PHE A 235 -7.31 -16.91 -4.43
C PHE A 235 -7.96 -16.15 -3.25
N GLY A 236 -7.36 -15.01 -2.92
CA GLY A 236 -7.77 -14.07 -1.88
C GLY A 236 -6.81 -14.03 -0.69
N MET A 237 -6.30 -12.83 -0.38
CA MET A 237 -5.46 -12.58 0.80
C MET A 237 -6.19 -12.89 2.11
N VAL A 238 -7.52 -12.89 2.09
CA VAL A 238 -8.35 -13.28 3.24
C VAL A 238 -7.94 -14.65 3.81
N HIS A 239 -7.47 -15.60 2.97
CA HIS A 239 -7.05 -16.93 3.45
C HIS A 239 -5.86 -16.85 4.40
N PHE A 240 -4.91 -15.96 4.14
CA PHE A 240 -3.82 -15.71 5.09
C PHE A 240 -4.33 -14.99 6.35
N VAL A 241 -5.18 -14.00 6.17
CA VAL A 241 -5.73 -13.21 7.30
C VAL A 241 -6.58 -14.08 8.22
N ASP A 242 -7.39 -14.99 7.68
CA ASP A 242 -8.19 -15.94 8.48
C ASP A 242 -7.29 -16.93 9.22
N ARG A 243 -6.21 -17.42 8.59
CA ARG A 243 -5.19 -18.25 9.27
C ARG A 243 -4.52 -17.48 10.40
N LEU A 244 -4.18 -16.21 10.16
CA LEU A 244 -3.56 -15.34 11.15
C LEU A 244 -4.48 -15.12 12.36
N ARG A 245 -5.76 -14.86 12.11
CA ARG A 245 -6.77 -14.77 13.18
C ARG A 245 -6.89 -16.07 13.98
N SER A 246 -7.05 -17.20 13.28
CA SER A 246 -7.16 -18.51 13.94
C SER A 246 -5.90 -18.86 14.75
N TYR A 247 -4.72 -18.49 14.23
CA TYR A 247 -3.47 -18.67 14.96
C TYR A 247 -3.43 -17.82 16.24
N LEU A 248 -3.83 -16.55 16.18
CA LEU A 248 -3.91 -15.67 17.36
C LEU A 248 -4.87 -16.23 18.42
N GLU A 249 -6.04 -16.67 18.02
CA GLU A 249 -7.01 -17.32 18.92
C GLU A 249 -6.43 -18.59 19.57
N SER A 250 -5.64 -19.38 18.83
CA SER A 250 -4.98 -20.61 19.35
C SER A 250 -3.87 -20.35 20.36
N ILE A 251 -3.37 -19.12 20.43
CA ILE A 251 -2.35 -18.68 21.39
C ILE A 251 -2.93 -17.69 22.43
N ASP A 252 -4.23 -17.78 22.70
CA ASP A 252 -4.96 -17.00 23.70
C ASP A 252 -4.88 -15.47 23.49
N VAL A 253 -4.96 -15.01 22.26
CA VAL A 253 -5.10 -13.59 21.92
C VAL A 253 -6.54 -13.30 21.50
N ASP A 254 -7.20 -12.40 22.21
CA ASP A 254 -8.57 -11.98 21.90
C ASP A 254 -8.57 -11.01 20.70
N VAL A 255 -9.33 -11.32 19.65
CA VAL A 255 -9.50 -10.47 18.46
C VAL A 255 -10.95 -10.00 18.35
N LEU A 256 -11.20 -8.74 18.70
CA LEU A 256 -12.51 -8.12 18.78
C LEU A 256 -12.77 -7.25 17.54
N THR A 257 -13.58 -7.74 16.62
CA THR A 257 -14.10 -6.98 15.48
C THR A 257 -15.38 -6.22 15.86
N GLU A 258 -15.85 -5.30 15.00
CA GLU A 258 -17.03 -4.44 15.23
C GLU A 258 -16.98 -3.76 16.60
N THR A 259 -15.77 -3.30 16.98
CA THR A 259 -15.49 -2.79 18.32
C THR A 259 -14.80 -1.42 18.20
N ASP A 260 -15.47 -0.38 18.65
CA ASP A 260 -15.00 1.00 18.65
C ASP A 260 -14.42 1.41 19.99
N ILE A 261 -13.40 2.25 19.97
CA ILE A 261 -12.89 2.92 21.16
C ILE A 261 -13.76 4.12 21.50
N GLN A 262 -14.27 4.18 22.73
CA GLN A 262 -15.05 5.29 23.24
C GLN A 262 -14.22 6.29 24.01
N HIS A 263 -13.28 5.82 24.84
CA HIS A 263 -12.52 6.67 25.73
C HIS A 263 -11.21 6.04 26.18
N ILE A 264 -10.15 6.87 26.31
CA ILE A 264 -8.87 6.55 26.97
C ILE A 264 -8.77 7.34 28.25
N ARG A 265 -8.65 6.65 29.40
CA ARG A 265 -8.36 7.27 30.68
C ARG A 265 -6.86 7.26 30.96
N GLN A 266 -6.27 8.45 30.95
CA GLN A 266 -4.87 8.68 31.30
C GLN A 266 -4.73 9.20 32.74
N GLN A 267 -3.69 8.77 33.45
CA GLN A 267 -3.33 9.29 34.78
C GLN A 267 -1.83 9.15 35.02
N ARG A 268 -1.17 10.21 35.47
CA ARG A 268 0.26 10.24 35.85
C ARG A 268 1.18 9.69 34.74
N GLY A 269 1.02 10.19 33.49
CA GLY A 269 1.84 9.79 32.33
C GLY A 269 1.66 8.33 31.92
N ARG A 270 0.50 7.71 32.23
CA ARG A 270 0.17 6.34 31.77
C ARG A 270 -1.30 6.21 31.44
N ILE A 271 -1.59 5.47 30.39
CA ILE A 271 -2.95 4.97 30.09
C ILE A 271 -3.28 3.91 31.13
N LYS A 272 -4.40 4.10 31.83
CA LYS A 272 -4.86 3.18 32.90
C LYS A 272 -6.01 2.30 32.46
N GLN A 273 -6.84 2.82 31.56
CA GLN A 273 -8.06 2.13 31.13
C GLN A 273 -8.46 2.59 29.73
N ILE A 274 -9.02 1.67 28.97
CA ILE A 274 -9.68 1.94 27.69
C ILE A 274 -11.13 1.45 27.82
N THR A 275 -12.06 2.26 27.34
CA THR A 275 -13.46 1.88 27.19
C THR A 275 -13.71 1.53 25.71
N LEU A 276 -14.09 0.28 25.47
CA LEU A 276 -14.46 -0.22 24.15
C LEU A 276 -15.98 -0.43 24.09
N ASN A 277 -16.56 -0.21 22.92
CA ASN A 277 -17.96 -0.52 22.64
C ASN A 277 -18.04 -1.51 21.47
N SER A 278 -18.35 -2.75 21.81
CA SER A 278 -18.51 -3.82 20.82
C SER A 278 -19.99 -4.01 20.48
N LYS A 279 -20.31 -4.12 19.19
CA LYS A 279 -21.68 -4.44 18.75
C LYS A 279 -22.18 -5.77 19.33
N LYS A 280 -21.27 -6.72 19.57
CA LYS A 280 -21.61 -8.07 20.09
C LYS A 280 -21.75 -8.12 21.60
N SER A 281 -20.87 -7.42 22.34
CA SER A 281 -20.75 -7.56 23.80
C SER A 281 -21.00 -6.28 24.59
N GLY A 282 -21.38 -5.19 23.92
CA GLY A 282 -21.61 -3.88 24.53
C GLY A 282 -20.34 -3.21 25.06
N ILE A 283 -20.49 -2.35 26.06
CA ILE A 283 -19.41 -1.55 26.62
C ILE A 283 -18.57 -2.41 27.58
N LYS A 284 -17.24 -2.37 27.35
CA LYS A 284 -16.22 -3.01 28.20
C LYS A 284 -15.17 -2.00 28.64
N ASN A 285 -14.82 -2.03 29.92
CA ASN A 285 -13.70 -1.27 30.47
C ASN A 285 -12.51 -2.21 30.68
N ILE A 286 -11.39 -1.93 30.00
CA ILE A 286 -10.18 -2.75 30.02
C ILE A 286 -9.08 -1.98 30.75
N ALA A 287 -8.54 -2.56 31.82
CA ALA A 287 -7.36 -2.03 32.49
C ALA A 287 -6.11 -2.27 31.63
N VAL A 288 -5.37 -1.21 31.35
CA VAL A 288 -4.26 -1.24 30.37
C VAL A 288 -2.92 -1.32 31.08
N ASP A 289 -2.11 -2.30 30.69
CA ASP A 289 -0.69 -2.34 30.99
C ASP A 289 0.09 -1.58 29.91
N ARG A 290 -0.15 -1.90 28.63
CA ARG A 290 0.46 -1.30 27.45
C ARG A 290 -0.58 -1.12 26.33
N LEU A 291 -0.44 -0.06 25.56
CA LEU A 291 -1.24 0.22 24.36
C LEU A 291 -0.35 0.31 23.14
N LEU A 292 -0.58 -0.58 22.18
CA LEU A 292 -0.04 -0.44 20.84
C LEU A 292 -1.12 0.19 19.95
N TRP A 293 -0.79 1.29 19.31
CA TRP A 293 -1.69 2.02 18.44
C TRP A 293 -1.25 1.91 16.99
N THR A 294 -2.05 1.27 16.12
CA THR A 294 -1.73 1.05 14.70
C THR A 294 -2.72 1.72 13.74
N VAL A 295 -3.61 2.56 14.26
CA VAL A 295 -4.57 3.35 13.49
C VAL A 295 -4.16 4.82 13.40
N GLY A 296 -4.92 5.61 12.63
CA GLY A 296 -4.55 7.00 12.32
C GLY A 296 -4.43 7.93 13.52
N TRP A 297 -3.55 8.91 13.39
CA TRP A 297 -3.29 9.96 14.37
C TRP A 297 -4.50 10.81 14.77
N PRO A 298 -5.44 11.18 13.86
CA PRO A 298 -6.58 11.99 14.26
C PRO A 298 -7.46 11.30 15.31
N LEU A 299 -7.63 9.98 15.21
CA LEU A 299 -8.37 9.21 16.21
C LEU A 299 -7.62 9.16 17.55
N LEU A 300 -6.29 8.95 17.54
CA LEU A 300 -5.48 8.97 18.76
C LEU A 300 -5.56 10.34 19.44
N SER A 301 -5.39 11.42 18.68
CA SER A 301 -5.45 12.79 19.19
C SER A 301 -6.80 13.08 19.87
N LYS A 302 -7.90 12.67 19.22
CA LYS A 302 -9.25 12.78 19.81
C LYS A 302 -9.35 12.01 21.14
N GLN A 303 -8.83 10.79 21.20
CA GLN A 303 -8.88 9.94 22.39
C GLN A 303 -8.00 10.46 23.54
N LEU A 304 -6.92 11.19 23.21
CA LEU A 304 -6.03 11.82 24.18
C LEU A 304 -6.44 13.26 24.54
N ASN A 305 -7.58 13.74 23.99
CA ASN A 305 -8.08 15.12 24.13
C ASN A 305 -7.05 16.20 23.70
N LEU A 306 -6.25 15.89 22.66
CA LEU A 306 -5.35 16.87 22.07
C LEU A 306 -6.13 17.79 21.12
N ASP A 307 -5.92 19.08 21.28
CA ASP A 307 -6.42 20.05 20.32
C ASP A 307 -5.58 19.99 19.05
N ILE A 308 -6.26 19.74 17.93
CA ILE A 308 -5.69 19.70 16.57
C ILE A 308 -6.46 20.60 15.62
N SER A 309 -7.29 21.53 16.14
CA SER A 309 -8.14 22.42 15.34
C SER A 309 -7.34 23.45 14.52
N ASP A 310 -6.09 23.72 14.93
CA ASP A 310 -5.13 24.56 14.22
C ASP A 310 -4.42 23.85 13.06
N LEU A 311 -4.58 22.53 12.93
CA LEU A 311 -3.94 21.71 11.92
C LEU A 311 -4.84 21.51 10.71
N LYS A 312 -4.26 21.53 9.53
CA LYS A 312 -4.96 21.28 8.27
C LYS A 312 -4.55 19.93 7.73
N PHE A 313 -5.55 19.20 7.22
CA PHE A 313 -5.36 17.93 6.55
C PHE A 313 -6.06 17.95 5.20
N GLN A 314 -5.29 17.69 4.17
CA GLN A 314 -5.81 17.45 2.84
C GLN A 314 -6.19 15.97 2.72
N LYS A 315 -7.38 15.73 2.21
CA LYS A 315 -7.82 14.36 1.89
C LYS A 315 -7.02 13.81 0.72
N GLY A 316 -6.68 12.54 0.80
CA GLY A 316 -6.11 11.82 -0.32
C GLY A 316 -7.11 11.60 -1.45
N PRO A 317 -6.62 11.27 -2.64
CA PRO A 317 -7.50 10.86 -3.72
C PRO A 317 -8.23 9.58 -3.32
N GLU A 318 -9.53 9.56 -3.56
CA GLU A 318 -10.37 8.39 -3.34
C GLU A 318 -10.20 7.43 -4.51
N ILE A 319 -10.34 6.14 -4.23
CA ILE A 319 -10.27 5.07 -5.25
C ILE A 319 -11.60 4.34 -5.27
N ILE A 320 -12.13 4.13 -6.46
CA ILE A 320 -13.26 3.24 -6.72
C ILE A 320 -12.69 1.92 -7.24
N PHE A 321 -13.02 0.80 -6.60
CA PHE A 321 -12.67 -0.53 -7.08
C PHE A 321 -13.81 -1.09 -7.93
N VAL A 322 -13.54 -1.36 -9.20
CA VAL A 322 -14.45 -2.04 -10.11
C VAL A 322 -13.97 -3.47 -10.31
N ASN A 323 -14.60 -4.39 -9.61
CA ASN A 323 -14.29 -5.82 -9.66
C ASN A 323 -15.09 -6.49 -10.78
N LEU A 324 -14.39 -7.03 -11.76
CA LEU A 324 -14.95 -7.61 -12.97
C LEU A 324 -14.47 -9.04 -13.16
N SER A 325 -15.26 -9.86 -13.86
CA SER A 325 -14.76 -11.11 -14.40
C SER A 325 -15.25 -11.31 -15.84
N PHE A 326 -14.37 -11.85 -16.66
CA PHE A 326 -14.65 -12.17 -18.06
C PHE A 326 -14.64 -13.69 -18.31
N ASN A 327 -15.27 -14.10 -19.41
CA ASN A 327 -15.40 -15.51 -19.81
C ASN A 327 -14.10 -16.13 -20.35
N ARG A 328 -13.06 -15.35 -20.55
CA ARG A 328 -11.76 -15.78 -21.11
C ARG A 328 -10.59 -14.96 -20.56
N PRO A 329 -9.34 -15.46 -20.67
CA PRO A 329 -8.15 -14.76 -20.21
C PRO A 329 -8.01 -13.38 -20.81
N LEU A 330 -7.49 -12.45 -20.01
CA LEU A 330 -7.18 -11.09 -20.45
C LEU A 330 -5.95 -11.06 -21.35
N LEU A 331 -5.90 -10.09 -22.26
CA LEU A 331 -4.78 -9.85 -23.18
C LEU A 331 -3.69 -9.00 -22.51
N MET A 332 -3.20 -9.46 -21.37
CA MET A 332 -2.20 -8.76 -20.55
C MET A 332 -0.86 -9.51 -20.46
N GLU A 333 -0.61 -10.46 -21.36
CA GLU A 333 0.59 -11.29 -21.30
C GLU A 333 0.82 -11.85 -19.89
N ARG A 334 2.01 -11.59 -19.29
CA ARG A 334 2.38 -12.04 -17.96
C ARG A 334 2.12 -10.99 -16.87
N LEU A 335 1.57 -9.81 -17.22
CA LEU A 335 1.41 -8.73 -16.25
C LEU A 335 0.47 -9.11 -15.11
N TYR A 336 0.93 -8.91 -13.88
CA TYR A 336 0.11 -8.98 -12.68
C TYR A 336 -0.81 -7.77 -12.60
N TYR A 337 -0.26 -6.60 -12.97
CA TYR A 337 -1.00 -5.33 -13.06
C TYR A 337 -0.27 -4.35 -13.98
N PHE A 338 -0.96 -3.26 -14.32
CA PHE A 338 -0.32 -2.10 -14.92
C PHE A 338 -0.94 -0.80 -14.38
N TYR A 339 -0.14 0.25 -14.35
CA TYR A 339 -0.60 1.61 -14.09
C TYR A 339 -1.00 2.31 -15.40
N CYS A 340 -1.93 3.28 -15.31
CA CYS A 340 -2.25 4.19 -16.40
C CYS A 340 -1.87 5.63 -16.00
N TYR A 341 -0.94 6.23 -16.74
CA TYR A 341 -0.53 7.61 -16.51
C TYR A 341 -1.03 8.59 -17.56
N ASP A 342 -1.68 8.13 -18.62
CA ASP A 342 -2.22 9.01 -19.66
C ASP A 342 -3.46 9.77 -19.18
N ASP A 343 -3.53 11.05 -19.54
CA ASP A 343 -4.77 11.82 -19.42
C ASP A 343 -5.86 11.28 -20.34
N GLY A 344 -7.13 11.50 -19.99
CA GLY A 344 -8.27 10.97 -20.74
C GLY A 344 -8.67 9.53 -20.36
N PHE A 345 -8.08 8.99 -19.28
CA PHE A 345 -8.49 7.76 -18.62
C PHE A 345 -8.80 8.05 -17.15
N ALA A 346 -9.84 7.41 -16.62
CA ALA A 346 -10.12 7.43 -15.20
C ALA A 346 -9.37 6.32 -14.46
N THR A 347 -8.96 5.26 -15.14
CA THR A 347 -8.19 4.15 -14.59
C THR A 347 -6.84 4.63 -14.04
N PHE A 348 -6.56 4.22 -12.81
CA PHE A 348 -5.25 4.32 -12.18
C PHE A 348 -4.44 3.03 -12.34
N ARG A 349 -5.06 1.89 -12.02
CA ARG A 349 -4.42 0.57 -12.09
C ARG A 349 -5.40 -0.50 -12.53
N VAL A 350 -4.92 -1.45 -13.31
CA VAL A 350 -5.64 -2.67 -13.64
C VAL A 350 -4.86 -3.85 -13.06
N THR A 351 -5.50 -4.68 -12.25
CA THR A 351 -4.91 -5.87 -11.62
C THR A 351 -5.52 -7.13 -12.21
N ASN A 352 -4.69 -8.02 -12.76
CA ASN A 352 -5.08 -9.33 -13.28
C ASN A 352 -4.72 -10.43 -12.29
N TYR A 353 -5.65 -10.85 -11.48
CA TYR A 353 -5.43 -11.85 -10.45
C TYR A 353 -4.96 -13.20 -10.99
N SER A 354 -5.42 -13.59 -12.17
CA SER A 354 -5.10 -14.89 -12.76
C SER A 354 -3.62 -15.07 -13.09
N ASN A 355 -2.89 -13.97 -13.32
CA ASN A 355 -1.49 -14.03 -13.70
C ASN A 355 -0.54 -14.27 -12.50
N TYR A 356 -0.93 -13.89 -11.30
CA TYR A 356 -0.14 -14.19 -10.10
C TYR A 356 -0.81 -15.16 -9.14
N CYS A 357 -2.05 -15.54 -9.37
CA CYS A 357 -2.73 -16.60 -8.64
C CYS A 357 -3.50 -17.50 -9.62
N PRO A 358 -2.89 -18.58 -10.10
CA PRO A 358 -3.59 -19.51 -11.00
C PRO A 358 -4.92 -20.03 -10.44
N GLY A 359 -5.05 -20.13 -9.12
CA GLY A 359 -6.29 -20.49 -8.44
C GLY A 359 -7.42 -19.44 -8.52
N ALA A 360 -7.14 -18.23 -9.03
CA ALA A 360 -8.16 -17.21 -9.27
C ALA A 360 -8.97 -17.50 -10.54
N ALA A 361 -8.33 -18.11 -11.56
CA ALA A 361 -8.98 -18.48 -12.80
C ALA A 361 -9.68 -19.83 -12.67
N GLN A 362 -10.89 -19.91 -13.22
CA GLN A 362 -11.66 -21.15 -13.42
C GLN A 362 -12.21 -21.11 -14.83
N ASP A 363 -12.74 -22.25 -15.32
CA ASP A 363 -13.36 -22.32 -16.66
C ASP A 363 -14.45 -21.24 -16.81
N GLY A 364 -14.22 -20.35 -17.76
CA GLY A 364 -15.12 -19.22 -18.02
C GLY A 364 -15.11 -18.10 -16.98
N TRP A 365 -14.14 -18.08 -16.03
CA TRP A 365 -14.03 -17.07 -14.98
C TRP A 365 -12.61 -16.53 -14.88
N PHE A 366 -12.40 -15.26 -15.24
CA PHE A 366 -11.10 -14.57 -15.19
C PHE A 366 -11.26 -13.22 -14.50
N PRO A 367 -10.95 -13.16 -13.17
CA PRO A 367 -11.18 -11.98 -12.36
C PRO A 367 -10.08 -10.93 -12.53
N LEU A 368 -10.50 -9.66 -12.52
CA LEU A 368 -9.63 -8.50 -12.49
C LEU A 368 -10.25 -7.40 -11.64
N CYS A 369 -9.42 -6.45 -11.21
CA CYS A 369 -9.86 -5.23 -10.58
C CYS A 369 -9.37 -4.02 -11.39
N VAL A 370 -10.27 -3.07 -11.65
CA VAL A 370 -9.95 -1.75 -12.19
C VAL A 370 -10.10 -0.72 -11.07
N GLU A 371 -9.04 -0.02 -10.78
CA GLU A 371 -9.03 1.08 -9.81
C GLU A 371 -9.21 2.40 -10.55
N LEU A 372 -10.28 3.12 -10.25
CA LEU A 372 -10.62 4.39 -10.90
C LEU A 372 -10.39 5.58 -9.97
N TRP A 373 -9.94 6.71 -10.54
CA TRP A 373 -9.91 8.01 -9.89
C TRP A 373 -11.24 8.75 -10.10
N PRO A 374 -12.07 8.95 -9.06
CA PRO A 374 -13.36 9.67 -9.19
C PRO A 374 -13.21 11.09 -9.74
N SER A 375 -12.12 11.78 -9.40
CA SER A 375 -11.85 13.16 -9.83
C SER A 375 -11.72 13.32 -11.35
N LYS A 376 -11.42 12.25 -12.07
CA LYS A 376 -11.30 12.25 -13.55
C LYS A 376 -12.61 11.97 -14.27
N ILE A 377 -13.65 11.59 -13.55
CA ILE A 377 -14.95 11.23 -14.13
C ILE A 377 -15.82 12.47 -14.36
N GLY A 378 -15.34 13.66 -14.08
CA GLY A 378 -15.92 14.95 -14.57
C GLY A 378 -17.22 15.40 -13.89
N LYS A 379 -17.71 14.72 -12.87
CA LYS A 379 -18.88 15.15 -12.09
C LYS A 379 -18.49 15.47 -10.65
N LYS A 380 -18.96 16.60 -10.12
CA LYS A 380 -19.02 16.83 -8.68
C LYS A 380 -19.67 15.59 -8.07
N ARG A 381 -18.97 14.94 -7.19
CA ARG A 381 -19.25 13.75 -6.45
C ARG A 381 -20.64 13.63 -5.85
N THR A 382 -21.62 13.34 -6.67
CA THR A 382 -22.91 12.82 -6.27
C THR A 382 -23.13 11.57 -7.09
N VAL A 383 -22.73 10.43 -6.50
CA VAL A 383 -23.11 9.10 -6.98
C VAL A 383 -22.98 8.96 -8.51
N MET A 384 -21.75 8.61 -8.98
CA MET A 384 -21.73 7.88 -10.23
C MET A 384 -22.61 6.64 -10.02
N GLU A 385 -23.57 6.45 -10.89
CA GLU A 385 -24.32 5.21 -10.84
C GLU A 385 -23.34 4.03 -11.05
N ILE A 386 -23.53 2.97 -10.29
CA ILE A 386 -22.67 1.77 -10.34
C ILE A 386 -22.45 1.32 -11.78
N ASN A 387 -23.47 1.40 -12.62
CA ASN A 387 -23.41 1.06 -14.03
C ASN A 387 -22.46 1.96 -14.83
N GLU A 388 -22.40 3.26 -14.55
CA GLU A 388 -21.46 4.17 -15.24
C GLU A 388 -20.01 3.82 -14.95
N CYS A 389 -19.68 3.41 -13.71
CA CYS A 389 -18.33 2.95 -13.36
C CYS A 389 -17.96 1.67 -14.12
N ILE A 390 -18.89 0.73 -14.23
CA ILE A 390 -18.68 -0.55 -14.94
C ILE A 390 -18.48 -0.29 -16.43
N GLU A 391 -19.36 0.50 -17.06
CA GLU A 391 -19.28 0.83 -18.48
C GLU A 391 -17.96 1.55 -18.81
N LEU A 392 -17.57 2.53 -18.00
CA LEU A 392 -16.30 3.24 -18.13
C LEU A 392 -15.10 2.29 -18.02
N ALA A 393 -15.07 1.44 -16.99
CA ALA A 393 -13.99 0.46 -16.81
C ALA A 393 -13.89 -0.49 -18.01
N VAL A 394 -15.01 -1.01 -18.52
CA VAL A 394 -15.04 -1.90 -19.69
C VAL A 394 -14.59 -1.17 -20.96
N ASP A 395 -15.00 0.09 -21.16
CA ASP A 395 -14.55 0.88 -22.31
C ASP A 395 -13.04 1.13 -22.25
N GLU A 396 -12.50 1.54 -21.08
CA GLU A 396 -11.08 1.77 -20.93
C GLU A 396 -10.25 0.48 -21.08
N LEU A 397 -10.76 -0.68 -20.61
CA LEU A 397 -10.11 -1.98 -20.85
C LEU A 397 -10.00 -2.32 -22.34
N LYS A 398 -11.02 -1.98 -23.17
CA LYS A 398 -10.94 -2.10 -24.64
C LYS A 398 -9.89 -1.17 -25.21
N ARG A 399 -9.86 0.10 -24.77
CA ARG A 399 -8.89 1.11 -25.22
C ARG A 399 -7.46 0.74 -24.84
N PHE A 400 -7.24 0.07 -23.71
CA PHE A 400 -5.95 -0.51 -23.35
C PHE A 400 -5.56 -1.72 -24.21
N GLY A 401 -6.51 -2.31 -24.92
CA GLY A 401 -6.31 -3.54 -25.71
C GLY A 401 -6.24 -4.82 -24.87
N VAL A 402 -6.68 -4.77 -23.59
CA VAL A 402 -6.63 -5.94 -22.69
C VAL A 402 -7.85 -6.82 -22.76
N ILE A 403 -8.94 -6.35 -23.40
CA ILE A 403 -10.10 -7.14 -23.78
C ILE A 403 -10.47 -6.86 -25.25
N GLY A 404 -10.93 -7.89 -25.96
CA GLY A 404 -11.40 -7.81 -27.34
C GLY A 404 -12.90 -8.11 -27.46
N VAL A 405 -13.38 -8.15 -28.69
CA VAL A 405 -14.82 -8.34 -29.02
C VAL A 405 -15.42 -9.64 -28.47
N ASP A 406 -14.61 -10.68 -28.29
CA ASP A 406 -15.04 -11.98 -27.77
C ASP A 406 -15.06 -12.08 -26.24
N HIS A 407 -14.59 -11.06 -25.52
CA HIS A 407 -14.65 -11.02 -24.07
C HIS A 407 -16.06 -10.64 -23.62
N LYS A 408 -16.71 -11.55 -22.91
CA LYS A 408 -18.04 -11.31 -22.33
C LYS A 408 -17.88 -11.05 -20.83
N LEU A 409 -18.40 -9.93 -20.38
CA LEU A 409 -18.49 -9.62 -18.95
C LEU A 409 -19.49 -10.57 -18.30
N ILE A 410 -19.07 -11.31 -17.28
CA ILE A 410 -19.90 -12.30 -16.56
C ILE A 410 -20.17 -11.92 -15.12
N PHE A 411 -19.36 -10.99 -14.57
CA PHE A 411 -19.54 -10.45 -13.22
C PHE A 411 -19.03 -9.02 -13.16
N ALA A 412 -19.74 -8.17 -12.41
CA ALA A 412 -19.31 -6.83 -12.08
C ALA A 412 -19.81 -6.38 -10.70
N LYS A 413 -18.96 -5.77 -9.92
CA LYS A 413 -19.26 -5.11 -8.66
C LYS A 413 -18.39 -3.88 -8.48
N VAL A 414 -18.94 -2.85 -7.85
CA VAL A 414 -18.27 -1.59 -7.55
C VAL A 414 -18.24 -1.39 -6.04
N GLU A 415 -17.06 -1.05 -5.52
CA GLU A 415 -16.83 -0.65 -4.13
C GLU A 415 -16.27 0.77 -4.12
N ASN A 416 -16.98 1.67 -3.48
CA ASN A 416 -16.68 3.11 -3.45
C ASN A 416 -16.43 3.68 -2.04
N ASP A 417 -16.61 2.88 -0.99
CA ASP A 417 -16.47 3.33 0.40
C ASP A 417 -15.10 3.02 1.01
N VAL A 418 -14.10 2.62 0.21
CA VAL A 418 -13.07 1.74 0.73
C VAL A 418 -11.77 2.42 1.06
N SER A 419 -11.33 3.44 0.35
CA SER A 419 -9.98 3.92 0.60
C SER A 419 -9.73 5.34 0.14
N GLU A 420 -9.23 6.15 1.06
CA GLU A 420 -8.45 7.33 0.71
C GLU A 420 -6.99 6.87 0.55
N PHE A 421 -6.40 7.11 -0.62
CA PHE A 421 -4.97 6.97 -0.79
C PHE A 421 -4.27 8.02 0.09
N PRO A 422 -3.15 7.71 0.74
CA PRO A 422 -2.46 8.71 1.55
C PRO A 422 -2.15 9.97 0.73
N MET A 423 -2.47 11.14 1.28
CA MET A 423 -2.12 12.42 0.65
C MET A 423 -0.73 12.87 1.12
N PRO A 424 0.31 12.69 0.33
CA PRO A 424 1.68 13.02 0.70
C PRO A 424 1.97 14.51 0.45
N SER A 425 1.11 15.40 0.94
CA SER A 425 1.37 16.84 0.83
C SER A 425 2.30 17.33 1.92
N LEU A 426 3.04 18.41 1.65
CA LEU A 426 3.88 19.10 2.62
C LEU A 426 3.06 19.59 3.83
N GLU A 427 1.79 20.00 3.59
CA GLU A 427 0.89 20.41 4.66
C GLU A 427 0.53 19.24 5.59
N ASN A 428 0.16 18.08 5.03
CA ASN A 428 -0.11 16.88 5.83
C ASN A 428 1.12 16.43 6.60
N LYS A 429 2.30 16.42 5.98
CA LYS A 429 3.57 16.09 6.63
C LYS A 429 3.83 17.01 7.82
N LYS A 430 3.67 18.32 7.64
CA LYS A 430 3.80 19.31 8.72
C LYS A 430 2.82 19.04 9.86
N SER A 431 1.54 18.84 9.53
CA SER A 431 0.49 18.58 10.51
C SER A 431 0.73 17.27 11.28
N LEU A 432 1.13 16.20 10.61
CA LEU A 432 1.49 14.92 11.24
C LEU A 432 2.71 15.06 12.18
N LYS A 433 3.72 15.83 11.76
CA LYS A 433 4.88 16.10 12.62
C LYS A 433 4.47 16.82 13.91
N VAL A 434 3.57 17.82 13.82
CA VAL A 434 3.05 18.52 15.00
C VAL A 434 2.26 17.59 15.91
N ILE A 435 1.39 16.73 15.35
CA ILE A 435 0.65 15.75 16.18
C ILE A 435 1.61 14.81 16.90
N ARG A 436 2.62 14.27 16.21
CA ARG A 436 3.61 13.39 16.85
C ARG A 436 4.29 14.09 18.02
N SER A 437 4.76 15.34 17.83
CA SER A 437 5.34 16.11 18.91
C SER A 437 4.38 16.31 20.08
N ARG A 438 3.13 16.71 19.82
CA ARG A 438 2.10 16.88 20.88
C ARG A 438 1.83 15.57 21.65
N VAL A 439 1.86 14.41 20.98
CA VAL A 439 1.70 13.12 21.66
C VAL A 439 2.95 12.76 22.47
N GLU A 440 4.15 13.02 21.96
CA GLU A 440 5.42 12.82 22.66
C GLU A 440 5.50 13.69 23.92
N ASP A 441 5.07 14.96 23.85
CA ASP A 441 5.03 15.91 24.98
C ASP A 441 4.13 15.46 26.14
N LEU A 442 3.18 14.53 25.88
CA LEU A 442 2.38 13.91 26.95
C LEU A 442 3.16 12.90 27.78
N GLU A 443 4.36 12.52 27.36
CA GLU A 443 5.24 11.54 28.03
C GLU A 443 4.52 10.26 28.51
N ILE A 444 3.62 9.70 27.65
CA ILE A 444 2.84 8.51 27.99
C ILE A 444 3.71 7.27 27.88
N LYS A 445 4.17 6.78 29.03
CA LYS A 445 5.18 5.70 29.16
C LYS A 445 4.75 4.33 28.65
N ASN A 446 3.46 4.09 28.44
CA ASN A 446 2.91 2.80 28.02
C ASN A 446 2.06 2.89 26.74
N LEU A 447 2.35 3.88 25.91
CA LEU A 447 1.81 4.04 24.56
C LEU A 447 2.95 3.85 23.56
N THR A 448 2.71 3.00 22.58
CA THR A 448 3.58 2.85 21.40
C THR A 448 2.74 3.05 20.16
N VAL A 449 3.22 3.83 19.21
CA VAL A 449 2.56 4.05 17.92
C VAL A 449 3.37 3.34 16.84
N ALA A 450 2.69 2.49 16.05
CA ALA A 450 3.24 1.76 14.92
C ALA A 450 2.28 1.83 13.73
N GLY A 451 2.68 1.28 12.58
CA GLY A 451 1.88 1.30 11.36
C GLY A 451 2.29 2.41 10.40
N ILE A 452 1.60 2.50 9.28
CA ILE A 452 1.95 3.40 8.17
C ILE A 452 2.08 4.88 8.56
N MET A 453 1.32 5.31 9.58
CA MET A 453 1.33 6.73 10.03
C MET A 453 2.37 7.00 11.12
N ALA A 454 3.10 6.00 11.59
CA ALA A 454 4.04 6.17 12.70
C ALA A 454 5.29 6.98 12.31
N SER A 455 5.68 6.98 11.03
CA SER A 455 6.80 7.75 10.47
C SER A 455 6.46 8.25 9.08
N ASP A 456 7.21 9.26 8.62
CA ASP A 456 7.03 9.84 7.27
C ASP A 456 7.57 8.93 6.16
N ASP A 457 8.39 7.92 6.51
CA ASP A 457 9.10 7.09 5.53
C ASP A 457 8.47 5.71 5.32
N LEU A 458 7.43 5.36 6.08
CA LEU A 458 6.80 4.04 6.04
C LEU A 458 5.70 3.97 4.99
N PHE A 459 5.83 3.04 4.05
CA PHE A 459 4.81 2.76 3.04
C PHE A 459 4.60 1.26 2.80
N PHE A 460 5.68 0.52 2.55
CA PHE A 460 5.59 -0.91 2.28
C PHE A 460 5.48 -1.72 3.57
N ILE A 461 4.71 -2.80 3.53
CA ILE A 461 4.49 -3.68 4.69
C ILE A 461 5.80 -4.18 5.33
N PRO A 462 6.84 -4.58 4.57
CA PRO A 462 8.12 -4.95 5.17
C PRO A 462 8.70 -3.88 6.09
N ASP A 463 8.70 -2.63 5.65
CA ASP A 463 9.25 -1.50 6.42
C ASP A 463 8.37 -1.21 7.65
N ILE A 464 7.04 -1.24 7.49
CA ILE A 464 6.08 -1.02 8.56
C ILE A 464 6.21 -2.11 9.65
N LEU A 465 6.38 -3.37 9.27
CA LEU A 465 6.54 -4.46 10.23
C LEU A 465 7.91 -4.41 10.92
N ASN A 466 8.98 -4.08 10.20
CA ASN A 466 10.30 -3.89 10.79
C ASN A 466 10.29 -2.76 11.84
N ASP A 467 9.69 -1.60 11.51
CA ASP A 467 9.51 -0.49 12.45
C ASP A 467 8.69 -0.93 13.67
N ALA A 468 7.53 -1.58 13.45
CA ALA A 468 6.68 -2.04 14.54
C ALA A 468 7.43 -3.00 15.47
N PHE A 469 8.07 -4.04 14.93
CA PHE A 469 8.79 -5.04 15.72
C PHE A 469 9.97 -4.46 16.51
N SER A 470 10.70 -3.49 15.95
CA SER A 470 11.78 -2.79 16.65
C SER A 470 11.28 -2.08 17.92
N LYS A 471 10.07 -1.50 17.87
CA LYS A 471 9.44 -0.78 18.98
C LYS A 471 8.87 -1.69 20.06
N LEU A 472 8.51 -2.95 19.73
CA LEU A 472 7.91 -3.88 20.70
C LEU A 472 8.87 -4.37 21.77
N HIS A 473 10.17 -4.33 21.54
CA HIS A 473 11.19 -4.70 22.52
C HIS A 473 11.33 -3.66 23.68
N SER A 474 10.93 -2.42 23.42
CA SER A 474 10.97 -1.33 24.39
C SER A 474 9.63 -1.08 25.10
N LEU A 475 8.63 -1.87 24.78
CA LEU A 475 7.28 -1.81 25.38
C LEU A 475 7.24 -2.27 26.83
#